data_47d0c8c08e2392aff014f3d45c1ff322
#
_entry.id   47d0c8c08e2392aff014f3d45c1ff322
#
_cell.length_a   1.000
_cell.length_b   1.000
_cell.length_c   1.000
_cell.angle_alpha   90.00
_cell.angle_beta   90.00
_cell.angle_gamma   90.00
#
_symmetry.space_group_name_H-M   'P 1'
#
loop_
_entity.id
_entity.type
_entity.pdbx_description
1 polymer ?
#
loop_
_entity_poly.entity_id
_entity_poly.type
_entity_poly.pdbx_seq_one_letter_code
_entity_poly.pdbx_strand_id
1 'polypeptide(L)'
;MESQASDLERELREAEEAQAEAEAAMQRAATARAEAEAAQRRAREEQEVSRRAWAQGVVDAYETDLATAETAIRDASDRFAEAAVRDISAAVTAYLEWAEASLHHYTVQVRVATVAPLLDLEATPGEQLSPPPFSEALDAAIDLHVAALSGRIRDEAGEEIRTKLGDNAGLDLGTT
;
A
#
# COMPACT_ATOMS: atom_id res chain seq x y z
N MET A 1 12.52 72.02 52.11
CA MET A 1 11.28 71.77 51.30
C MET A 1 11.57 71.63 49.80
N GLU A 2 12.55 72.41 49.25
CA GLU A 2 12.89 72.28 47.80
C GLU A 2 13.56 70.94 47.43
N SER A 3 14.36 70.32 48.34
CA SER A 3 14.96 69.01 48.06
C SER A 3 13.94 67.84 47.91
N GLN A 4 12.88 67.86 48.70
CA GLN A 4 11.83 66.81 48.60
C GLN A 4 10.98 66.92 47.36
N ALA A 5 10.75 68.11 46.83
CA ALA A 5 10.03 68.30 45.56
C ALA A 5 10.85 67.79 44.36
N SER A 6 12.16 68.01 44.35
CA SER A 6 13.08 67.57 43.32
C SER A 6 13.23 66.04 43.33
N ASP A 7 13.21 65.39 44.49
CA ASP A 7 13.29 63.93 44.61
C ASP A 7 11.99 63.25 44.10
N LEU A 8 10.82 63.84 44.42
CA LEU A 8 9.52 63.34 43.88
C LEU A 8 9.42 63.51 42.37
N GLU A 9 9.89 64.64 41.81
CA GLU A 9 9.88 64.83 40.35
C GLU A 9 10.81 63.83 39.61
N ARG A 10 11.93 63.43 40.25
CA ARG A 10 12.81 62.39 39.69
C ARG A 10 12.13 61.04 39.75
N GLU A 11 11.55 60.64 40.89
CA GLU A 11 10.82 59.39 41.05
C GLU A 11 9.65 59.27 40.08
N LEU A 12 8.94 60.37 39.84
CA LEU A 12 7.85 60.40 38.88
C LEU A 12 8.33 60.14 37.44
N ARG A 13 9.44 60.79 37.04
CA ARG A 13 10.06 60.55 35.71
C ARG A 13 10.54 59.14 35.54
N GLU A 14 11.21 58.59 36.54
CA GLU A 14 11.69 57.19 36.52
C GLU A 14 10.51 56.21 36.43
N ALA A 15 9.39 56.47 37.09
CA ALA A 15 8.16 55.68 36.98
C ALA A 15 7.51 55.80 35.60
N GLU A 16 7.43 56.99 35.00
CA GLU A 16 6.94 57.19 33.65
C GLU A 16 7.80 56.52 32.59
N GLU A 17 9.13 56.56 32.72
CA GLU A 17 10.07 55.86 31.83
C GLU A 17 9.91 54.32 31.94
N ALA A 18 9.82 53.80 33.16
CA ALA A 18 9.59 52.38 33.40
C ALA A 18 8.27 51.86 32.84
N GLN A 19 7.20 52.71 32.97
CA GLN A 19 5.91 52.38 32.37
C GLN A 19 5.95 52.35 30.83
N ALA A 20 6.62 53.35 30.22
CA ALA A 20 6.78 53.38 28.76
C ALA A 20 7.62 52.17 28.22
N GLU A 21 8.67 51.80 28.95
CA GLU A 21 9.44 50.58 28.61
C GLU A 21 8.60 49.32 28.74
N ALA A 22 7.79 49.17 29.78
CA ALA A 22 6.90 48.02 29.97
C ALA A 22 5.87 47.94 28.88
N GLU A 23 5.25 49.06 28.47
CA GLU A 23 4.29 49.10 27.35
C GLU A 23 4.96 48.74 26.03
N ALA A 24 6.14 49.23 25.75
CA ALA A 24 6.92 48.89 24.56
C ALA A 24 7.35 47.39 24.57
N ALA A 25 7.64 46.84 25.73
CA ALA A 25 7.95 45.40 25.87
C ALA A 25 6.70 44.54 25.64
N MET A 26 5.55 44.94 26.16
CA MET A 26 4.29 44.26 25.92
C MET A 26 3.89 44.30 24.43
N GLN A 27 4.04 45.41 23.74
CA GLN A 27 3.76 45.53 22.30
C GLN A 27 4.71 44.65 21.50
N ARG A 28 6.03 44.61 21.81
CA ARG A 28 6.97 43.72 21.15
C ARG A 28 6.60 42.23 21.35
N ALA A 29 6.22 41.86 22.57
CA ALA A 29 5.78 40.51 22.88
C ALA A 29 4.50 40.13 22.13
N ALA A 30 3.54 41.03 22.01
CA ALA A 30 2.28 40.84 21.27
C ALA A 30 2.55 40.64 19.76
N THR A 31 3.43 41.47 19.18
CA THR A 31 3.86 41.32 17.76
C THR A 31 4.57 39.99 17.52
N ALA A 32 5.52 39.63 18.38
CA ALA A 32 6.22 38.35 18.25
C ALA A 32 5.29 37.13 18.35
N ARG A 33 4.26 37.20 19.23
CA ARG A 33 3.22 36.14 19.30
C ARG A 33 2.40 36.06 18.04
N ALA A 34 1.94 37.19 17.50
CA ALA A 34 1.16 37.23 16.26
C ALA A 34 1.97 36.69 15.07
N GLU A 35 3.26 37.02 14.98
CA GLU A 35 4.15 36.49 13.96
C GLU A 35 4.37 34.96 14.10
N ALA A 36 4.56 34.47 15.32
CA ALA A 36 4.70 33.03 15.60
C ALA A 36 3.41 32.26 15.24
N GLU A 37 2.24 32.80 15.59
CA GLU A 37 0.96 32.20 15.23
C GLU A 37 0.72 32.20 13.70
N ALA A 38 1.11 33.27 13.02
CA ALA A 38 1.04 33.34 11.56
C ALA A 38 1.98 32.33 10.89
N ALA A 39 3.21 32.16 11.42
CA ALA A 39 4.16 31.17 10.94
C ALA A 39 3.65 29.74 11.16
N GLN A 40 3.05 29.45 12.33
CA GLN A 40 2.43 28.15 12.59
C GLN A 40 1.26 27.85 11.65
N ARG A 41 0.41 28.84 11.36
CA ARG A 41 -0.69 28.65 10.40
C ARG A 41 -0.16 28.31 9.02
N ARG A 42 0.82 29.06 8.51
CA ARG A 42 1.44 28.78 7.20
C ARG A 42 2.05 27.39 7.15
N ALA A 43 2.79 26.99 8.19
CA ALA A 43 3.39 25.65 8.25
C ALA A 43 2.33 24.53 8.23
N ARG A 44 1.19 24.71 8.90
CA ARG A 44 0.07 23.76 8.86
C ARG A 44 -0.58 23.71 7.48
N GLU A 45 -0.79 24.85 6.84
CA GLU A 45 -1.34 24.95 5.48
C GLU A 45 -0.42 24.25 4.47
N GLU A 46 0.89 24.50 4.53
CA GLU A 46 1.89 23.84 3.69
C GLU A 46 1.93 22.32 3.91
N GLN A 47 1.84 21.90 5.17
CA GLN A 47 1.79 20.47 5.52
C GLN A 47 0.53 19.80 4.96
N GLU A 48 -0.61 20.45 5.05
CA GLU A 48 -1.88 19.92 4.51
C GLU A 48 -1.86 19.82 2.99
N VAL A 49 -1.33 20.83 2.30
CA VAL A 49 -1.12 20.78 0.84
C VAL A 49 -0.20 19.61 0.46
N SER A 50 0.89 19.45 1.19
CA SER A 50 1.84 18.33 0.95
C SER A 50 1.20 16.96 1.18
N ARG A 51 0.40 16.81 2.24
CA ARG A 51 -0.34 15.57 2.53
C ARG A 51 -1.34 15.24 1.43
N ARG A 52 -2.11 16.22 0.95
CA ARG A 52 -3.07 16.02 -0.14
C ARG A 52 -2.39 15.67 -1.45
N ALA A 53 -1.28 16.33 -1.80
CA ALA A 53 -0.50 16.02 -2.98
C ALA A 53 0.07 14.60 -2.95
N TRP A 54 0.57 14.16 -1.79
CA TRP A 54 1.02 12.77 -1.60
C TRP A 54 -0.14 11.78 -1.73
N ALA A 55 -1.29 12.05 -1.09
CA ALA A 55 -2.47 11.20 -1.17
C ALA A 55 -2.96 11.06 -2.63
N GLN A 56 -2.97 12.17 -3.39
CA GLN A 56 -3.33 12.14 -4.81
C GLN A 56 -2.39 11.24 -5.59
N GLY A 57 -1.07 11.33 -5.39
CA GLY A 57 -0.11 10.46 -6.04
C GLY A 57 -0.33 8.96 -5.75
N VAL A 58 -0.76 8.62 -4.53
CA VAL A 58 -1.11 7.23 -4.17
C VAL A 58 -2.36 6.77 -4.91
N VAL A 59 -3.38 7.62 -5.01
CA VAL A 59 -4.62 7.28 -5.74
C VAL A 59 -4.37 7.16 -7.24
N ASP A 60 -3.58 8.07 -7.82
CA ASP A 60 -3.25 8.05 -9.25
C ASP A 60 -2.44 6.80 -9.66
N ALA A 61 -1.59 6.28 -8.76
CA ALA A 61 -0.80 5.06 -8.99
C ALA A 61 -1.59 3.76 -8.77
N TYR A 62 -2.76 3.82 -8.13
CA TYR A 62 -3.47 2.65 -7.60
C TYR A 62 -3.72 1.56 -8.65
N GLU A 63 -4.29 1.91 -9.80
CA GLU A 63 -4.62 0.92 -10.84
C GLU A 63 -3.37 0.22 -11.37
N THR A 64 -2.28 0.96 -11.54
CA THR A 64 -1.01 0.41 -12.02
C THR A 64 -0.36 -0.49 -10.98
N ASP A 65 -0.33 -0.05 -9.72
CA ASP A 65 0.25 -0.81 -8.61
C ASP A 65 -0.54 -2.09 -8.36
N LEU A 66 -1.88 -2.01 -8.45
CA LEU A 66 -2.77 -3.17 -8.29
C LEU A 66 -2.56 -4.20 -9.40
N ALA A 67 -2.56 -3.76 -10.66
CA ALA A 67 -2.32 -4.63 -11.81
C ALA A 67 -0.93 -5.30 -11.76
N THR A 68 0.07 -4.57 -11.26
CA THR A 68 1.42 -5.11 -11.05
C THR A 68 1.42 -6.20 -9.98
N ALA A 69 0.73 -5.97 -8.86
CA ALA A 69 0.61 -6.94 -7.78
C ALA A 69 -0.17 -8.20 -8.21
N GLU A 70 -1.27 -8.04 -8.97
CA GLU A 70 -2.03 -9.16 -9.54
C GLU A 70 -1.20 -10.00 -10.51
N THR A 71 -0.37 -9.36 -11.32
CA THR A 71 0.55 -10.06 -12.23
C THR A 71 1.58 -10.86 -11.42
N ALA A 72 2.16 -10.27 -10.37
CA ALA A 72 3.10 -10.95 -9.51
C ALA A 72 2.49 -12.18 -8.80
N ILE A 73 1.23 -12.07 -8.34
CA ILE A 73 0.48 -13.21 -7.77
C ILE A 73 0.35 -14.33 -8.78
N ARG A 74 -0.08 -14.03 -10.01
CA ARG A 74 -0.25 -15.01 -11.08
C ARG A 74 1.06 -15.70 -11.42
N ASP A 75 2.11 -14.92 -11.67
CA ASP A 75 3.42 -15.44 -12.02
C ASP A 75 4.02 -16.33 -10.92
N ALA A 76 3.83 -15.96 -9.65
CA ALA A 76 4.30 -16.78 -8.52
C ALA A 76 3.48 -18.06 -8.37
N SER A 77 2.17 -18.02 -8.55
CA SER A 77 1.29 -19.18 -8.55
C SER A 77 1.64 -20.16 -9.68
N ASP A 78 1.91 -19.66 -10.88
CA ASP A 78 2.31 -20.47 -12.03
C ASP A 78 3.67 -21.13 -11.80
N ARG A 79 4.66 -20.41 -11.27
CA ARG A 79 5.97 -20.99 -10.88
C ARG A 79 5.82 -22.03 -9.79
N PHE A 80 4.93 -21.82 -8.82
CA PHE A 80 4.64 -22.82 -7.80
C PHE A 80 4.08 -24.11 -8.42
N ALA A 81 3.06 -23.99 -9.27
CA ALA A 81 2.44 -25.14 -9.92
C ALA A 81 3.44 -25.94 -10.77
N GLU A 82 4.36 -25.28 -11.48
CA GLU A 82 5.42 -25.94 -12.23
C GLU A 82 6.46 -26.62 -11.33
N ALA A 83 6.88 -25.96 -10.25
CA ALA A 83 7.88 -26.47 -9.32
C ALA A 83 7.35 -27.63 -8.47
N ALA A 84 6.08 -27.61 -8.07
CA ALA A 84 5.45 -28.56 -7.17
C ALA A 84 5.61 -30.04 -7.62
N VAL A 85 5.68 -30.28 -8.92
CA VAL A 85 5.82 -31.62 -9.52
C VAL A 85 7.25 -32.02 -9.86
N ARG A 86 8.22 -31.11 -9.69
CA ARG A 86 9.62 -31.34 -10.11
C ARG A 86 10.61 -31.20 -8.98
N ASP A 87 10.43 -30.18 -8.14
CA ASP A 87 11.40 -29.80 -7.10
C ASP A 87 10.68 -29.13 -5.93
N ILE A 88 10.54 -29.86 -4.84
CA ILE A 88 9.85 -29.38 -3.64
C ILE A 88 10.53 -28.14 -3.03
N SER A 89 11.84 -27.99 -3.16
CA SER A 89 12.56 -26.81 -2.65
C SER A 89 12.22 -25.56 -3.45
N ALA A 90 12.16 -25.70 -4.77
CA ALA A 90 11.72 -24.63 -5.67
C ALA A 90 10.23 -24.29 -5.45
N ALA A 91 9.39 -25.30 -5.19
CA ALA A 91 7.98 -25.10 -4.86
C ALA A 91 7.80 -24.30 -3.57
N VAL A 92 8.55 -24.61 -2.51
CA VAL A 92 8.51 -23.84 -1.26
C VAL A 92 8.89 -22.37 -1.52
N THR A 93 9.94 -22.13 -2.30
CA THR A 93 10.35 -20.76 -2.64
C THR A 93 9.26 -20.02 -3.42
N ALA A 94 8.70 -20.62 -4.45
CA ALA A 94 7.62 -20.01 -5.24
C ALA A 94 6.34 -19.77 -4.42
N TYR A 95 6.02 -20.67 -3.47
CA TYR A 95 4.90 -20.45 -2.56
C TYR A 95 5.09 -19.23 -1.63
N LEU A 96 6.32 -19.04 -1.11
CA LEU A 96 6.63 -17.85 -0.30
C LEU A 96 6.54 -16.57 -1.14
N GLU A 97 7.01 -16.59 -2.38
CA GLU A 97 6.86 -15.47 -3.31
C GLU A 97 5.38 -15.16 -3.60
N TRP A 98 4.55 -16.20 -3.75
CA TRP A 98 3.09 -16.05 -3.91
C TRP A 98 2.45 -15.41 -2.68
N ALA A 99 2.81 -15.86 -1.48
CA ALA A 99 2.32 -15.28 -0.23
C ALA A 99 2.74 -13.81 -0.07
N GLU A 100 3.99 -13.47 -0.43
CA GLU A 100 4.52 -12.10 -0.40
C GLU A 100 3.78 -11.21 -1.41
N ALA A 101 3.58 -11.67 -2.64
CA ALA A 101 2.83 -10.94 -3.67
C ALA A 101 1.38 -10.70 -3.24
N SER A 102 0.73 -11.67 -2.60
CA SER A 102 -0.63 -11.56 -2.07
C SER A 102 -0.73 -10.51 -0.95
N LEU A 103 0.26 -10.48 -0.06
CA LEU A 103 0.36 -9.45 0.98
C LEU A 103 0.60 -8.07 0.39
N HIS A 104 1.46 -7.97 -0.63
CA HIS A 104 1.71 -6.71 -1.32
C HIS A 104 0.44 -6.17 -1.98
N HIS A 105 -0.33 -7.02 -2.68
CA HIS A 105 -1.63 -6.68 -3.26
C HIS A 105 -2.58 -6.06 -2.21
N TYR A 106 -2.72 -6.70 -1.05
CA TYR A 106 -3.53 -6.17 0.04
C TYR A 106 -2.99 -4.84 0.58
N THR A 107 -1.67 -4.70 0.68
CA THR A 107 -1.01 -3.46 1.12
C THR A 107 -1.33 -2.28 0.19
N VAL A 108 -1.37 -2.50 -1.13
CA VAL A 108 -1.76 -1.48 -2.12
C VAL A 108 -3.19 -1.01 -1.85
N GLN A 109 -4.14 -1.93 -1.63
CA GLN A 109 -5.54 -1.59 -1.32
C GLN A 109 -5.69 -0.82 -0.01
N VAL A 110 -5.04 -1.28 1.07
CA VAL A 110 -5.05 -0.61 2.38
C VAL A 110 -4.47 0.79 2.29
N ARG A 111 -3.40 0.97 1.52
CA ARG A 111 -2.76 2.27 1.32
C ARG A 111 -3.72 3.29 0.72
N VAL A 112 -4.44 2.90 -0.34
CA VAL A 112 -5.45 3.78 -0.96
C VAL A 112 -6.61 4.05 0.01
N ALA A 113 -7.16 3.03 0.66
CA ALA A 113 -8.23 3.21 1.64
C ALA A 113 -7.83 4.13 2.79
N THR A 114 -6.54 4.14 3.18
CA THR A 114 -6.02 5.00 4.23
C THR A 114 -5.91 6.46 3.80
N VAL A 115 -5.57 6.73 2.53
CA VAL A 115 -5.35 8.11 2.05
C VAL A 115 -6.59 8.73 1.40
N ALA A 116 -7.54 7.93 0.93
CA ALA A 116 -8.75 8.40 0.26
C ALA A 116 -9.52 9.47 1.07
N PRO A 117 -9.70 9.35 2.40
CA PRO A 117 -10.37 10.38 3.20
C PRO A 117 -9.67 11.75 3.18
N LEU A 118 -8.37 11.82 2.90
CA LEU A 118 -7.65 13.08 2.76
C LEU A 118 -8.03 13.85 1.50
N LEU A 119 -8.69 13.18 0.56
CA LEU A 119 -9.18 13.72 -0.72
C LEU A 119 -10.71 13.76 -0.78
N ASP A 120 -11.38 13.59 0.35
CA ASP A 120 -12.84 13.48 0.44
C ASP A 120 -13.41 12.34 -0.43
N LEU A 121 -12.64 11.25 -0.62
CA LEU A 121 -13.02 10.04 -1.33
C LEU A 121 -13.36 8.92 -0.35
N GLU A 122 -14.29 8.05 -0.73
CA GLU A 122 -14.58 6.81 -0.02
C GLU A 122 -13.85 5.65 -0.70
N ALA A 123 -13.05 4.91 0.06
CA ALA A 123 -12.43 3.68 -0.37
C ALA A 123 -12.33 2.70 0.80
N THR A 124 -12.67 1.44 0.53
CA THR A 124 -12.49 0.35 1.47
C THR A 124 -11.50 -0.66 0.88
N PRO A 125 -10.56 -1.22 1.66
CA PRO A 125 -9.73 -2.29 1.16
C PRO A 125 -10.62 -3.48 0.79
N GLY A 126 -10.26 -4.17 -0.28
CA GLY A 126 -10.88 -5.43 -0.66
C GLY A 126 -10.47 -6.57 0.28
N GLU A 127 -10.91 -7.76 -0.05
CA GLU A 127 -10.53 -8.96 0.69
C GLU A 127 -9.03 -9.25 0.49
N GLN A 128 -8.37 -9.64 1.58
CA GLN A 128 -6.98 -10.06 1.50
C GLN A 128 -6.90 -11.39 0.76
N LEU A 129 -6.29 -11.39 -0.41
CA LEU A 129 -5.94 -12.62 -1.11
C LEU A 129 -4.80 -13.30 -0.34
N SER A 130 -4.97 -14.60 -0.09
CA SER A 130 -3.93 -15.43 0.51
C SER A 130 -3.85 -16.74 -0.27
N PRO A 131 -2.65 -17.28 -0.55
CA PRO A 131 -2.56 -18.62 -1.09
C PRO A 131 -3.21 -19.62 -0.11
N PRO A 132 -3.78 -20.71 -0.61
CA PRO A 132 -4.24 -21.78 0.25
C PRO A 132 -3.07 -22.36 1.07
N PRO A 133 -3.32 -23.09 2.16
CA PRO A 133 -2.26 -23.78 2.90
C PRO A 133 -1.34 -24.55 1.96
N PHE A 134 -0.03 -24.57 2.23
CA PHE A 134 0.97 -25.16 1.32
C PHE A 134 0.63 -26.59 0.91
N SER A 135 0.15 -27.43 1.85
CA SER A 135 -0.24 -28.82 1.55
C SER A 135 -1.41 -28.89 0.55
N GLU A 136 -2.42 -28.04 0.72
CA GLU A 136 -3.57 -27.98 -0.19
C GLU A 136 -3.17 -27.48 -1.58
N ALA A 137 -2.31 -26.45 -1.63
CA ALA A 137 -1.78 -25.93 -2.87
C ALA A 137 -0.93 -27.00 -3.60
N LEU A 138 -0.12 -27.77 -2.87
CA LEU A 138 0.70 -28.85 -3.39
C LEU A 138 -0.16 -29.98 -3.94
N ASP A 139 -1.16 -30.43 -3.20
CA ASP A 139 -2.07 -31.48 -3.63
C ASP A 139 -2.82 -31.08 -4.91
N ALA A 140 -3.35 -29.85 -4.97
CA ALA A 140 -4.02 -29.31 -6.15
C ALA A 140 -3.09 -29.25 -7.38
N ALA A 141 -1.83 -28.84 -7.21
CA ALA A 141 -0.85 -28.81 -8.30
C ALA A 141 -0.52 -30.20 -8.81
N ILE A 142 -0.37 -31.18 -7.92
CA ILE A 142 -0.14 -32.59 -8.28
C ILE A 142 -1.33 -33.15 -9.04
N ASP A 143 -2.56 -32.96 -8.54
CA ASP A 143 -3.79 -33.43 -9.18
C ASP A 143 -3.95 -32.87 -10.60
N LEU A 144 -3.72 -31.57 -10.77
CA LEU A 144 -3.74 -30.93 -12.09
C LEU A 144 -2.71 -31.53 -13.04
N HIS A 145 -1.50 -31.81 -12.55
CA HIS A 145 -0.45 -32.42 -13.35
C HIS A 145 -0.78 -33.86 -13.75
N VAL A 146 -1.33 -34.66 -12.84
CA VAL A 146 -1.78 -36.03 -13.10
C VAL A 146 -2.92 -36.04 -14.12
N ALA A 147 -3.87 -35.11 -14.02
CA ALA A 147 -4.96 -34.98 -14.99
C ALA A 147 -4.43 -34.62 -16.40
N ALA A 148 -3.47 -33.70 -16.49
CA ALA A 148 -2.84 -33.30 -17.75
C ALA A 148 -2.01 -34.45 -18.37
N LEU A 149 -1.30 -35.24 -17.56
CA LEU A 149 -0.59 -36.43 -18.02
C LEU A 149 -1.57 -37.50 -18.56
N SER A 150 -2.63 -37.76 -17.83
CA SER A 150 -3.67 -38.72 -18.23
C SER A 150 -4.35 -38.32 -19.56
N GLY A 151 -4.58 -37.02 -19.76
CA GLY A 151 -5.07 -36.46 -21.03
C GLY A 151 -4.11 -36.74 -22.19
N ARG A 152 -2.83 -36.40 -22.02
CA ARG A 152 -1.81 -36.63 -23.06
C ARG A 152 -1.66 -38.10 -23.43
N ILE A 153 -1.61 -39.00 -22.44
CA ILE A 153 -1.53 -40.44 -22.69
C ILE A 153 -2.75 -40.93 -23.48
N ARG A 154 -3.93 -40.45 -23.17
CA ARG A 154 -5.19 -40.77 -23.90
C ARG A 154 -5.14 -40.28 -25.35
N ASP A 155 -4.67 -39.05 -25.56
CA ASP A 155 -4.57 -38.47 -26.90
C ASP A 155 -3.50 -39.18 -27.74
N GLU A 156 -2.34 -39.50 -27.19
CA GLU A 156 -1.27 -40.25 -27.86
C GLU A 156 -1.73 -41.66 -28.22
N ALA A 157 -2.39 -42.37 -27.29
CA ALA A 157 -2.98 -43.67 -27.57
C ALA A 157 -4.07 -43.61 -28.65
N GLY A 158 -4.91 -42.58 -28.62
CA GLY A 158 -5.93 -42.32 -29.64
C GLY A 158 -5.34 -42.04 -31.03
N GLU A 159 -4.24 -41.31 -31.11
CA GLU A 159 -3.53 -41.08 -32.37
C GLU A 159 -2.82 -42.36 -32.89
N GLU A 160 -2.19 -43.12 -32.00
CA GLU A 160 -1.58 -44.38 -32.38
C GLU A 160 -2.60 -45.37 -32.92
N ILE A 161 -3.76 -45.48 -32.28
CA ILE A 161 -4.90 -46.34 -32.76
C ILE A 161 -5.36 -45.89 -34.14
N ARG A 162 -5.62 -44.56 -34.31
CA ARG A 162 -6.03 -44.00 -35.62
C ARG A 162 -5.01 -44.26 -36.72
N THR A 163 -3.74 -44.11 -36.41
CA THR A 163 -2.66 -44.34 -37.37
C THR A 163 -2.52 -45.82 -37.77
N LYS A 164 -2.70 -46.73 -36.83
CA LYS A 164 -2.55 -48.18 -37.10
C LYS A 164 -3.80 -48.86 -37.70
N LEU A 165 -4.99 -48.40 -37.35
CA LEU A 165 -6.27 -49.03 -37.74
C LEU A 165 -7.05 -48.24 -38.81
N GLY A 166 -6.61 -47.02 -39.14
CA GLY A 166 -7.31 -46.11 -40.05
C GLY A 166 -8.53 -45.44 -39.39
N ASP A 167 -9.06 -44.40 -40.05
CA ASP A 167 -10.20 -43.58 -39.53
C ASP A 167 -11.54 -44.32 -39.34
N ASN A 168 -11.61 -45.63 -39.78
CA ASN A 168 -12.82 -46.45 -39.72
C ASN A 168 -12.91 -47.35 -38.48
N ALA A 169 -11.94 -47.31 -37.56
CA ALA A 169 -12.08 -48.02 -36.30
C ALA A 169 -13.01 -47.22 -35.38
N GLY A 170 -14.31 -47.42 -35.48
CA GLY A 170 -15.34 -46.82 -34.62
C GLY A 170 -15.21 -47.29 -33.15
N LEU A 171 -14.13 -46.95 -32.51
CA LEU A 171 -13.94 -47.06 -31.06
C LEU A 171 -14.41 -45.74 -30.42
N ASP A 172 -15.73 -45.73 -30.06
CA ASP A 172 -16.27 -44.74 -29.16
C ASP A 172 -15.57 -44.93 -27.79
N LEU A 173 -14.45 -44.25 -27.59
CA LEU A 173 -13.79 -44.19 -26.27
C LEU A 173 -14.66 -43.32 -25.37
N GLY A 174 -15.70 -43.98 -24.81
CA GLY A 174 -16.72 -43.37 -23.97
C GLY A 174 -16.16 -42.34 -23.00
N THR A 175 -16.71 -41.14 -23.13
CA THR A 175 -16.66 -40.09 -22.10
C THR A 175 -17.45 -40.60 -20.89
N THR A 176 -16.73 -41.05 -19.86
CA THR A 176 -17.25 -41.22 -18.49
C THR A 176 -16.45 -40.29 -17.54
#